data_531743c10c217c203367baabeeca8240
#
_entry.id   531743c10c217c203367baabeeca8240
#
_cell.length_a   1.000
_cell.length_b   1.000
_cell.length_c   1.000
_cell.angle_alpha   90.00
_cell.angle_beta   90.00
_cell.angle_gamma   90.00
#
_symmetry.space_group_name_H-M   'P 1'
#
loop_
_entity.id
_entity.type
_entity.pdbx_description
1 polymer ?
#
loop_
_entity_poly.entity_id
_entity_poly.type
_entity_poly.pdbx_seq_one_letter_code
_entity_poly.pdbx_strand_id
1 'polypeptide(L)'
;GALTGILAEKAGSVTCVEESLADCRINALRNQHRDGIEIYVGAYREIAPHLEKKYDWIFLIGSFEDGKRLMPGVHPYRELLESAKELLAPGGRIVLTSENRLGLRYFAGCREDYTGEYFTGIEGYGEECQKRTFSRPELEKVIRLAGLEHMEFYYPYPDYRLPMTIYSDEYLPKVGELWDNLRNFDQERYLMFDESRAFDQIISDGLFPVFSNSFLVVAQIQEEKKEEKRTVFSKYSNERSERFAIRTDIQMDESGNRFARKVACYPEGKE
;
A
#
# COMPACT_ATOMS: atom_id res chain seq x y z
N GLY A 1 10.42 6.69 -7.38
CA GLY A 1 10.11 8.02 -7.60
C GLY A 1 8.73 8.44 -8.12
N ALA A 2 7.79 7.53 -8.42
CA ALA A 2 6.49 7.93 -8.99
C ALA A 2 5.65 8.81 -8.03
N LEU A 3 5.73 8.57 -6.73
CA LEU A 3 4.97 9.29 -5.71
C LEU A 3 5.69 10.53 -5.16
N THR A 4 6.98 10.71 -5.43
CA THR A 4 7.82 11.77 -4.83
C THR A 4 7.22 13.16 -5.03
N GLY A 5 6.81 13.47 -6.25
CA GLY A 5 6.23 14.79 -6.56
C GLY A 5 4.92 15.08 -5.81
N ILE A 6 4.04 14.07 -5.70
CA ILE A 6 2.76 14.21 -4.98
C ILE A 6 3.00 14.35 -3.47
N LEU A 7 3.97 13.62 -2.92
CA LEU A 7 4.35 13.75 -1.52
C LEU A 7 4.94 15.12 -1.24
N ALA A 8 5.82 15.63 -2.11
CA ALA A 8 6.41 16.96 -1.97
C ALA A 8 5.39 18.12 -2.06
N GLU A 9 4.26 17.93 -2.72
CA GLU A 9 3.16 18.92 -2.73
C GLU A 9 2.45 19.04 -1.37
N LYS A 10 2.56 18.01 -0.52
CA LYS A 10 1.82 17.91 0.74
C LYS A 10 2.71 17.95 1.98
N ALA A 11 3.98 17.62 1.84
CA ALA A 11 4.97 17.58 2.92
C ALA A 11 5.92 18.77 2.82
N GLY A 12 6.48 19.20 3.95
CA GLY A 12 7.50 20.26 3.98
C GLY A 12 8.84 19.80 3.42
N SER A 13 9.16 18.50 3.51
CA SER A 13 10.35 17.89 2.92
C SER A 13 10.11 16.42 2.61
N VAL A 14 10.81 15.89 1.62
CA VAL A 14 10.76 14.46 1.22
C VAL A 14 12.19 13.95 1.08
N THR A 15 12.49 12.86 1.77
CA THR A 15 13.76 12.13 1.61
C THR A 15 13.47 10.81 0.89
N CYS A 16 14.17 10.58 -0.22
CA CYS A 16 14.07 9.34 -0.98
C CYS A 16 15.38 8.55 -0.84
N VAL A 17 15.28 7.25 -0.62
CA VAL A 17 16.42 6.31 -0.66
C VAL A 17 16.16 5.32 -1.80
N GLU A 18 17.09 5.20 -2.74
CA GLU A 18 16.95 4.39 -3.94
C GLU A 18 18.31 3.81 -4.33
N GLU A 19 18.38 2.53 -4.64
CA GLU A 19 19.62 1.87 -5.03
C GLU A 19 20.00 2.13 -6.49
N SER A 20 19.00 2.27 -7.35
CA SER A 20 19.19 2.48 -8.78
C SER A 20 19.56 3.93 -9.09
N LEU A 21 20.79 4.17 -9.52
CA LEU A 21 21.21 5.50 -9.99
C LEU A 21 20.34 6.02 -11.16
N ALA A 22 19.88 5.12 -12.03
CA ALA A 22 19.00 5.49 -13.14
C ALA A 22 17.65 6.02 -12.63
N ASP A 23 17.05 5.33 -11.66
CA ASP A 23 15.77 5.73 -11.06
C ASP A 23 15.91 6.99 -10.24
N CYS A 24 17.04 7.19 -9.55
CA CYS A 24 17.36 8.44 -8.87
C CYS A 24 17.41 9.61 -9.85
N ARG A 25 18.08 9.44 -11.00
CA ARG A 25 18.15 10.48 -12.04
C ARG A 25 16.78 10.81 -12.62
N ILE A 26 15.97 9.79 -12.90
CA ILE A 26 14.58 10.00 -13.36
C ILE A 26 13.77 10.75 -12.31
N ASN A 27 13.88 10.37 -11.05
CA ASN A 27 13.19 11.04 -9.94
C ASN A 27 13.63 12.50 -9.82
N ALA A 28 14.94 12.79 -9.86
CA ALA A 28 15.48 14.12 -9.80
C ALA A 28 15.02 15.00 -10.99
N LEU A 29 15.05 14.46 -12.21
CA LEU A 29 14.60 15.19 -13.40
C LEU A 29 13.10 15.49 -13.37
N ARG A 30 12.27 14.55 -12.93
CA ARG A 30 10.82 14.77 -12.79
C ARG A 30 10.48 15.86 -11.80
N ASN A 31 11.28 16.00 -10.77
CA ASN A 31 11.00 16.91 -9.65
C ASN A 31 11.98 18.10 -9.57
N GLN A 32 12.76 18.37 -10.62
CA GLN A 32 13.79 19.44 -10.65
C GLN A 32 13.26 20.85 -10.36
N HIS A 33 11.96 21.06 -10.51
CA HIS A 33 11.28 22.32 -10.26
C HIS A 33 10.68 22.43 -8.84
N ARG A 34 10.94 21.45 -7.98
CA ARG A 34 10.42 21.37 -6.61
C ARG A 34 11.54 21.46 -5.60
N ASP A 35 11.34 22.24 -4.57
CA ASP A 35 12.24 22.33 -3.43
C ASP A 35 11.93 21.28 -2.36
N GLY A 36 12.84 21.06 -1.42
CA GLY A 36 12.62 20.19 -0.26
C GLY A 36 12.68 18.69 -0.55
N ILE A 37 13.23 18.27 -1.69
CA ILE A 37 13.43 16.86 -2.05
C ILE A 37 14.91 16.51 -1.94
N GLU A 38 15.23 15.51 -1.13
CA GLU A 38 16.56 14.91 -1.01
C GLU A 38 16.53 13.49 -1.56
N ILE A 39 17.50 13.11 -2.38
CA ILE A 39 17.59 11.78 -2.97
C ILE A 39 18.96 11.19 -2.64
N TYR A 40 18.96 10.13 -1.86
CA TYR A 40 20.14 9.35 -1.53
C TYR A 40 20.22 8.10 -2.42
N VAL A 41 21.41 7.87 -3.00
CA VAL A 41 21.68 6.74 -3.90
C VAL A 41 22.49 5.71 -3.16
N GLY A 42 21.96 4.52 -2.94
CA GLY A 42 22.63 3.40 -2.30
C GLY A 42 21.68 2.48 -1.58
N ALA A 43 22.22 1.42 -0.99
CA ALA A 43 21.44 0.43 -0.26
C ALA A 43 20.80 1.04 0.99
N TYR A 44 19.52 0.78 1.23
CA TYR A 44 18.78 1.31 2.38
C TYR A 44 19.51 1.03 3.70
N ARG A 45 20.01 -0.18 3.92
CA ARG A 45 20.73 -0.59 5.14
C ARG A 45 22.00 0.23 5.42
N GLU A 46 22.60 0.79 4.36
CA GLU A 46 23.83 1.59 4.46
C GLU A 46 23.50 3.07 4.69
N ILE A 47 22.40 3.55 4.12
CA ILE A 47 21.98 4.96 4.20
C ILE A 47 21.21 5.23 5.47
N ALA A 48 20.26 4.37 5.85
CA ALA A 48 19.35 4.60 6.97
C ALA A 48 20.04 4.99 8.30
N PRO A 49 21.18 4.36 8.70
CA PRO A 49 21.88 4.74 9.93
C PRO A 49 22.50 6.16 9.92
N HIS A 50 22.63 6.76 8.74
CA HIS A 50 23.20 8.10 8.57
C HIS A 50 22.15 9.18 8.36
N LEU A 51 20.87 8.82 8.35
CA LEU A 51 19.78 9.78 8.29
C LEU A 51 19.55 10.37 9.69
N GLU A 52 19.95 11.64 9.87
CA GLU A 52 19.81 12.35 11.16
C GLU A 52 18.40 12.87 11.41
N LYS A 53 17.62 13.03 10.34
CA LYS A 53 16.25 13.55 10.41
C LYS A 53 15.29 12.48 10.96
N LYS A 54 14.23 12.96 11.64
CA LYS A 54 13.07 12.16 11.98
C LYS A 54 11.91 12.51 11.06
N TYR A 55 11.06 11.53 10.77
CA TYR A 55 10.02 11.64 9.76
C TYR A 55 8.64 11.43 10.38
N ASP A 56 7.69 12.28 10.03
CA ASP A 56 6.28 12.09 10.41
C ASP A 56 5.66 10.92 9.64
N TRP A 57 6.14 10.67 8.41
CA TRP A 57 5.66 9.60 7.56
C TRP A 57 6.81 8.88 6.87
N ILE A 58 6.78 7.55 6.91
CA ILE A 58 7.69 6.69 6.15
C ILE A 58 6.85 5.80 5.22
N PHE A 59 7.21 5.74 3.96
CA PHE A 59 6.47 5.02 2.92
C PHE A 59 7.29 3.85 2.38
N LEU A 60 6.75 2.65 2.48
CA LEU A 60 7.27 1.40 1.90
C LEU A 60 6.28 0.87 0.87
N ILE A 61 6.10 1.62 -0.23
CA ILE A 61 5.13 1.32 -1.27
C ILE A 61 5.78 0.50 -2.38
N GLY A 62 5.35 -0.78 -2.54
CA GLY A 62 5.92 -1.72 -3.51
C GLY A 62 7.37 -2.12 -3.22
N SER A 63 7.86 -1.89 -2.01
CA SER A 63 9.24 -2.21 -1.60
C SER A 63 9.30 -3.13 -0.39
N PHE A 64 8.22 -3.29 0.35
CA PHE A 64 8.23 -4.11 1.57
C PHE A 64 8.50 -5.59 1.26
N GLU A 65 7.99 -6.12 0.15
CA GLU A 65 8.22 -7.49 -0.31
C GLU A 65 9.70 -7.80 -0.62
N ASP A 66 10.51 -6.76 -0.86
CA ASP A 66 11.96 -6.81 -1.07
C ASP A 66 12.76 -6.85 0.25
N GLY A 67 12.14 -7.09 1.38
CA GLY A 67 12.77 -7.01 2.71
C GLY A 67 14.07 -7.80 2.83
N LYS A 68 14.16 -8.99 2.23
CA LYS A 68 15.40 -9.78 2.21
C LYS A 68 16.57 -9.06 1.52
N ARG A 69 16.29 -8.27 0.47
CA ARG A 69 17.29 -7.49 -0.25
C ARG A 69 17.60 -6.18 0.48
N LEU A 70 16.58 -5.49 0.96
CA LEU A 70 16.73 -4.19 1.63
C LEU A 70 17.42 -4.30 2.99
N MET A 71 17.15 -5.37 3.73
CA MET A 71 17.67 -5.62 5.05
C MET A 71 18.05 -7.11 5.21
N PRO A 72 19.14 -7.57 4.59
CA PRO A 72 19.58 -8.96 4.71
C PRO A 72 19.89 -9.31 6.16
N GLY A 73 19.24 -10.34 6.71
CA GLY A 73 19.38 -10.76 8.09
C GLY A 73 18.57 -12.02 8.38
N VAL A 74 18.46 -12.37 9.65
CA VAL A 74 17.68 -13.54 10.10
C VAL A 74 16.18 -13.28 10.00
N HIS A 75 15.76 -12.03 10.27
CA HIS A 75 14.37 -11.60 10.25
C HIS A 75 14.18 -10.33 9.39
N PRO A 76 14.48 -10.39 8.08
CA PRO A 76 14.67 -9.22 7.24
C PRO A 76 13.49 -8.23 7.23
N TYR A 77 12.27 -8.71 7.20
CA TYR A 77 11.07 -7.85 7.17
C TYR A 77 10.82 -7.15 8.51
N ARG A 78 11.08 -7.84 9.61
CA ARG A 78 11.03 -7.28 10.96
C ARG A 78 12.14 -6.24 11.14
N GLU A 79 13.36 -6.58 10.80
CA GLU A 79 14.55 -5.70 10.90
C GLU A 79 14.37 -4.44 10.03
N LEU A 80 13.76 -4.56 8.84
CA LEU A 80 13.40 -3.42 7.99
C LEU A 80 12.43 -2.46 8.70
N LEU A 81 11.38 -2.99 9.32
CA LEU A 81 10.42 -2.17 10.06
C LEU A 81 11.01 -1.57 11.33
N GLU A 82 11.87 -2.30 12.05
CA GLU A 82 12.59 -1.79 13.22
C GLU A 82 13.49 -0.60 12.83
N SER A 83 14.26 -0.74 11.75
CA SER A 83 15.09 0.35 11.21
C SER A 83 14.25 1.56 10.76
N ALA A 84 13.15 1.33 10.07
CA ALA A 84 12.24 2.41 9.68
C ALA A 84 11.61 3.08 10.92
N LYS A 85 11.22 2.31 11.93
CA LYS A 85 10.67 2.81 13.19
C LYS A 85 11.65 3.74 13.93
N GLU A 86 12.94 3.44 13.91
CA GLU A 86 13.96 4.29 14.50
C GLU A 86 14.05 5.68 13.86
N LEU A 87 13.63 5.81 12.61
CA LEU A 87 13.59 7.07 11.89
C LEU A 87 12.29 7.86 12.10
N LEU A 88 11.29 7.32 12.80
CA LEU A 88 10.04 8.04 13.07
C LEU A 88 10.23 9.19 14.06
N ALA A 89 9.56 10.30 13.78
CA ALA A 89 9.29 11.35 14.76
C ALA A 89 8.29 10.83 15.82
N PRO A 90 8.19 11.47 17.00
CA PRO A 90 7.11 11.19 17.93
C PRO A 90 5.74 11.31 17.23
N GLY A 91 4.92 10.27 17.33
CA GLY A 91 3.65 10.21 16.62
C GLY A 91 3.73 9.87 15.13
N GLY A 92 4.92 9.63 14.60
CA GLY A 92 5.12 9.30 13.20
C GLY A 92 4.53 7.93 12.82
N ARG A 93 4.26 7.75 11.52
CA ARG A 93 3.56 6.60 10.96
C ARG A 93 4.34 5.96 9.82
N ILE A 94 4.28 4.63 9.72
CA ILE A 94 4.77 3.88 8.56
C ILE A 94 3.56 3.49 7.71
N VAL A 95 3.62 3.79 6.43
CA VAL A 95 2.66 3.31 5.42
C VAL A 95 3.36 2.27 4.58
N LEU A 96 2.83 1.07 4.55
CA LEU A 96 3.35 0.01 3.70
C LEU A 96 2.24 -0.60 2.85
N THR A 97 2.63 -1.10 1.68
CA THR A 97 1.75 -1.93 0.85
C THR A 97 2.35 -3.31 0.69
N SER A 98 1.49 -4.31 0.55
CA SER A 98 1.85 -5.67 0.19
C SER A 98 0.73 -6.32 -0.62
N GLU A 99 1.13 -7.11 -1.60
CA GLU A 99 0.24 -8.10 -2.20
C GLU A 99 -0.17 -9.12 -1.14
N ASN A 100 -1.39 -9.64 -1.26
CA ASN A 100 -1.84 -10.71 -0.40
C ASN A 100 -1.57 -12.07 -1.06
N ARG A 101 -0.69 -12.88 -0.49
CA ARG A 101 -0.42 -14.24 -1.03
C ARG A 101 -1.66 -15.14 -1.12
N LEU A 102 -2.72 -14.82 -0.36
CA LEU A 102 -4.03 -15.47 -0.40
C LEU A 102 -5.06 -14.66 -1.21
N GLY A 103 -4.62 -13.67 -1.98
CA GLY A 103 -5.51 -12.89 -2.85
C GLY A 103 -6.29 -13.79 -3.81
N LEU A 104 -7.59 -13.53 -3.95
CA LEU A 104 -8.48 -14.37 -4.79
C LEU A 104 -7.95 -14.51 -6.22
N ARG A 105 -7.28 -13.49 -6.76
CA ARG A 105 -6.71 -13.52 -8.10
C ARG A 105 -5.73 -14.68 -8.33
N TYR A 106 -4.96 -15.08 -7.33
CA TYR A 106 -4.02 -16.18 -7.45
C TYR A 106 -4.74 -17.54 -7.54
N PHE A 107 -5.82 -17.73 -6.80
CA PHE A 107 -6.69 -18.90 -6.95
C PHE A 107 -7.40 -18.91 -8.32
N ALA A 108 -7.70 -17.74 -8.86
CA ALA A 108 -8.33 -17.57 -10.17
C ALA A 108 -7.35 -17.69 -11.36
N GLY A 109 -6.09 -18.09 -11.11
CA GLY A 109 -5.11 -18.38 -12.17
C GLY A 109 -4.19 -17.21 -12.53
N CYS A 110 -4.06 -16.20 -11.66
CA CYS A 110 -3.00 -15.20 -11.78
C CYS A 110 -1.66 -15.81 -11.37
N ARG A 111 -0.60 -15.54 -12.13
CA ARG A 111 0.75 -15.90 -11.71
C ARG A 111 1.20 -14.97 -10.60
N GLU A 112 2.08 -15.45 -9.76
CA GLU A 112 2.69 -14.64 -8.72
C GLU A 112 3.68 -13.64 -9.33
N ASP A 113 3.59 -12.37 -8.94
CA ASP A 113 4.28 -11.26 -9.60
C ASP A 113 5.81 -11.38 -9.55
N TYR A 114 6.36 -11.98 -8.50
CA TYR A 114 7.80 -12.01 -8.26
C TYR A 114 8.48 -13.30 -8.73
N THR A 115 7.73 -14.40 -8.78
CA THR A 115 8.24 -15.71 -9.22
C THR A 115 7.85 -16.01 -10.67
N GLY A 116 6.73 -15.44 -11.14
CA GLY A 116 6.14 -15.77 -12.43
C GLY A 116 5.47 -17.14 -12.46
N GLU A 117 5.44 -17.84 -11.33
CA GLU A 117 4.88 -19.19 -11.20
C GLU A 117 3.47 -19.13 -10.63
N TYR A 118 2.72 -20.23 -10.82
CA TYR A 118 1.38 -20.38 -10.24
C TYR A 118 1.49 -20.86 -8.79
N PHE A 119 0.64 -20.35 -7.92
CA PHE A 119 0.38 -20.84 -6.56
C PHE A 119 1.55 -20.75 -5.57
N THR A 120 2.70 -20.25 -5.96
CA THR A 120 3.89 -20.18 -5.09
C THR A 120 3.61 -19.51 -3.74
N GLY A 121 2.89 -18.38 -3.74
CA GLY A 121 2.51 -17.70 -2.50
C GLY A 121 1.51 -18.51 -1.67
N ILE A 122 0.59 -19.23 -2.32
CA ILE A 122 -0.43 -20.06 -1.66
C ILE A 122 0.23 -21.27 -0.99
N GLU A 123 1.12 -21.95 -1.71
CA GLU A 123 1.84 -23.14 -1.22
C GLU A 123 2.95 -22.81 -0.22
N GLY A 124 3.38 -21.57 -0.19
CA GLY A 124 4.48 -21.08 0.63
C GLY A 124 5.76 -20.92 -0.17
N TYR A 125 6.47 -19.81 0.10
CA TYR A 125 7.72 -19.50 -0.59
C TYR A 125 8.87 -20.40 -0.13
N GLY A 126 9.66 -20.92 -1.08
CA GLY A 126 10.93 -21.59 -0.79
C GLY A 126 11.96 -20.64 -0.17
N GLU A 127 12.99 -21.20 0.46
CA GLU A 127 14.06 -20.43 1.13
C GLU A 127 14.83 -19.54 0.13
N GLU A 128 14.94 -19.98 -1.12
CA GLU A 128 15.60 -19.28 -2.24
C GLU A 128 14.85 -18.04 -2.70
N CYS A 129 13.56 -17.91 -2.38
CA CYS A 129 12.73 -16.81 -2.83
C CYS A 129 13.17 -15.50 -2.17
N GLN A 130 13.66 -14.54 -2.98
CA GLN A 130 14.18 -13.26 -2.49
C GLN A 130 13.07 -12.28 -2.12
N LYS A 131 11.94 -12.36 -2.80
CA LYS A 131 10.75 -11.55 -2.55
C LYS A 131 9.62 -12.44 -2.11
N ARG A 132 8.81 -11.96 -1.19
CA ARG A 132 7.59 -12.66 -0.78
C ARG A 132 6.48 -11.70 -0.41
N THR A 133 5.27 -12.17 -0.58
CA THR A 133 4.07 -11.50 -0.10
C THR A 133 3.54 -12.17 1.17
N PHE A 134 2.56 -11.58 1.80
CA PHE A 134 2.11 -11.98 3.13
C PHE A 134 0.60 -12.20 3.13
N SER A 135 0.13 -13.15 3.93
CA SER A 135 -1.27 -13.13 4.35
C SER A 135 -1.47 -12.05 5.42
N ARG A 136 -2.72 -11.63 5.63
CA ARG A 136 -3.02 -10.63 6.67
C ARG A 136 -2.47 -11.01 8.06
N PRO A 137 -2.70 -12.23 8.60
CA PRO A 137 -2.16 -12.61 9.91
C PRO A 137 -0.62 -12.61 9.98
N GLU A 138 0.05 -12.99 8.88
CA GLU A 138 1.52 -12.94 8.83
C GLU A 138 2.02 -11.50 8.87
N LEU A 139 1.39 -10.60 8.11
CA LEU A 139 1.75 -9.19 8.06
C LEU A 139 1.53 -8.52 9.42
N GLU A 140 0.38 -8.75 10.05
CA GLU A 140 0.10 -8.28 11.42
C GLU A 140 1.17 -8.74 12.41
N LYS A 141 1.55 -10.02 12.34
CA LYS A 141 2.58 -10.59 13.21
C LYS A 141 3.94 -9.91 13.01
N VAL A 142 4.36 -9.70 11.77
CA VAL A 142 5.65 -9.05 11.47
C VAL A 142 5.66 -7.60 11.99
N ILE A 143 4.59 -6.85 11.76
CA ILE A 143 4.43 -5.46 12.20
C ILE A 143 4.49 -5.38 13.73
N ARG A 144 3.74 -6.23 14.45
CA ARG A 144 3.76 -6.27 15.93
C ARG A 144 5.13 -6.66 16.49
N LEU A 145 5.80 -7.64 15.88
CA LEU A 145 7.14 -8.04 16.30
C LEU A 145 8.20 -6.94 16.12
N ALA A 146 7.96 -5.99 15.20
CA ALA A 146 8.79 -4.79 15.07
C ALA A 146 8.46 -3.70 16.11
N GLY A 147 7.47 -3.92 16.97
CA GLY A 147 7.04 -2.97 18.01
C GLY A 147 6.17 -1.84 17.49
N LEU A 148 5.41 -2.09 16.43
CA LEU A 148 4.36 -1.22 15.90
C LEU A 148 3.02 -1.82 16.34
N GLU A 149 2.50 -1.34 17.48
CA GLU A 149 1.36 -1.97 18.17
C GLU A 149 0.01 -1.61 17.54
N HIS A 150 -0.09 -0.43 16.93
CA HIS A 150 -1.31 0.06 16.30
C HIS A 150 -1.19 0.01 14.80
N MET A 151 -2.18 -0.60 14.14
CA MET A 151 -2.23 -0.71 12.70
C MET A 151 -3.65 -0.62 12.18
N GLU A 152 -3.81 0.07 11.07
CA GLU A 152 -5.04 0.19 10.32
C GLU A 152 -4.86 -0.49 8.96
N PHE A 153 -5.75 -1.43 8.61
CA PHE A 153 -5.74 -2.11 7.33
C PHE A 153 -6.71 -1.47 6.37
N TYR A 154 -6.20 -1.22 5.18
CA TYR A 154 -6.97 -0.82 4.01
C TYR A 154 -6.79 -1.85 2.90
N TYR A 155 -7.81 -1.98 2.07
CA TYR A 155 -7.89 -2.97 0.99
C TYR A 155 -8.09 -2.26 -0.34
N PRO A 156 -6.97 -1.86 -1.01
CA PRO A 156 -7.03 -1.31 -2.35
C PRO A 156 -7.54 -2.36 -3.35
N TYR A 157 -8.54 -1.98 -4.15
CA TYR A 157 -9.17 -2.87 -5.13
C TYR A 157 -9.18 -2.23 -6.53
N PRO A 158 -8.84 -2.93 -7.59
CA PRO A 158 -8.46 -4.36 -7.63
C PRO A 158 -7.12 -4.69 -6.99
N ASP A 159 -6.22 -3.70 -6.84
CA ASP A 159 -4.89 -3.88 -6.26
C ASP A 159 -4.28 -2.49 -5.88
N TYR A 160 -3.24 -2.46 -5.03
CA TYR A 160 -2.67 -1.22 -4.51
C TYR A 160 -1.94 -0.37 -5.57
N ARG A 161 -1.51 -0.96 -6.69
CA ARG A 161 -0.80 -0.25 -7.78
C ARG A 161 -1.74 0.67 -8.56
N LEU A 162 -2.96 0.23 -8.80
CA LEU A 162 -3.99 0.97 -9.55
C LEU A 162 -5.37 0.85 -8.87
N PRO A 163 -5.52 1.36 -7.65
CA PRO A 163 -6.76 1.22 -6.92
C PRO A 163 -7.88 2.08 -7.52
N MET A 164 -9.00 1.47 -7.82
CA MET A 164 -10.24 2.18 -8.15
C MET A 164 -11.06 2.46 -6.89
N THR A 165 -10.94 1.58 -5.91
CA THR A 165 -11.63 1.68 -4.62
C THR A 165 -10.68 1.25 -3.50
N ILE A 166 -10.74 1.92 -2.36
CA ILE A 166 -9.99 1.56 -1.16
C ILE A 166 -10.99 1.35 -0.04
N TYR A 167 -11.10 0.12 0.44
CA TYR A 167 -11.90 -0.26 1.61
C TYR A 167 -11.04 -0.24 2.87
N SER A 168 -11.67 -0.36 4.04
CA SER A 168 -11.00 -0.54 5.34
C SER A 168 -11.75 -1.58 6.18
N ASP A 169 -11.19 -1.97 7.31
CA ASP A 169 -11.89 -2.84 8.28
C ASP A 169 -13.23 -2.25 8.76
N GLU A 170 -13.38 -0.93 8.72
CA GLU A 170 -14.59 -0.23 9.17
C GLU A 170 -15.60 0.03 8.06
N TYR A 171 -15.17 -0.20 6.82
CA TYR A 171 -16.01 -0.06 5.64
C TYR A 171 -15.62 -1.13 4.61
N LEU A 172 -16.08 -2.36 4.84
CA LEU A 172 -15.87 -3.47 3.92
C LEU A 172 -16.86 -3.41 2.75
N PRO A 173 -16.53 -4.04 1.60
CA PRO A 173 -17.43 -4.11 0.45
C PRO A 173 -18.69 -4.90 0.78
N LYS A 174 -19.78 -4.58 0.10
CA LYS A 174 -21.01 -5.33 0.12
C LYS A 174 -21.12 -6.22 -1.11
N VAL A 175 -21.94 -7.26 -1.01
CA VAL A 175 -22.31 -8.12 -2.15
C VAL A 175 -22.78 -7.23 -3.33
N GLY A 176 -22.23 -7.48 -4.51
CA GLY A 176 -22.50 -6.71 -5.73
C GLY A 176 -21.65 -5.44 -5.94
N GLU A 177 -20.76 -5.08 -5.00
CA GLU A 177 -19.92 -3.87 -5.16
C GLU A 177 -18.63 -4.11 -5.96
N LEU A 178 -18.15 -5.37 -6.07
CA LEU A 178 -16.88 -5.71 -6.74
C LEU A 178 -17.07 -6.25 -8.17
N TRP A 179 -18.10 -5.79 -8.88
CA TRP A 179 -18.39 -6.26 -10.24
C TRP A 179 -17.52 -5.59 -11.32
N ASP A 180 -16.88 -4.47 -10.99
CA ASP A 180 -15.98 -3.70 -11.87
C ASP A 180 -14.56 -4.29 -11.89
N ASN A 181 -14.38 -5.57 -11.57
CA ASN A 181 -13.07 -6.21 -11.47
C ASN A 181 -12.35 -6.24 -12.84
N LEU A 182 -11.29 -5.48 -12.97
CA LEU A 182 -10.40 -5.49 -14.13
C LEU A 182 -9.43 -6.68 -14.03
N ARG A 183 -9.90 -7.86 -14.43
CA ARG A 183 -9.22 -9.15 -14.20
C ARG A 183 -7.81 -9.25 -14.80
N ASN A 184 -7.59 -8.59 -15.92
CA ASN A 184 -6.33 -8.65 -16.69
C ASN A 184 -5.65 -7.29 -16.77
N PHE A 185 -5.76 -6.46 -15.74
CA PHE A 185 -5.17 -5.12 -15.78
C PHE A 185 -3.64 -5.13 -15.69
N ASP A 186 -3.07 -6.16 -15.11
CA ASP A 186 -1.63 -6.35 -14.86
C ASP A 186 -0.99 -7.42 -15.75
N GLN A 187 -1.71 -8.50 -16.05
CA GLN A 187 -1.24 -9.58 -16.93
C GLN A 187 -2.40 -10.39 -17.53
N GLU A 188 -2.19 -10.92 -18.73
CA GLU A 188 -3.13 -11.84 -19.33
C GLU A 188 -3.13 -13.19 -18.62
N ARG A 189 -4.32 -13.77 -18.40
CA ARG A 189 -4.47 -15.06 -17.75
C ARG A 189 -5.78 -15.74 -18.15
N TYR A 190 -5.81 -17.05 -18.02
CA TYR A 190 -7.05 -17.78 -18.13
C TYR A 190 -7.96 -17.50 -16.92
N LEU A 191 -9.25 -17.33 -17.19
CA LEU A 191 -10.25 -17.19 -16.15
C LEU A 191 -10.68 -18.57 -15.66
N MET A 192 -10.22 -18.95 -14.49
CA MET A 192 -10.57 -20.24 -13.87
C MET A 192 -12.03 -20.25 -13.40
N PHE A 193 -12.53 -19.11 -12.93
CA PHE A 193 -13.90 -18.89 -12.47
C PHE A 193 -14.25 -17.40 -12.54
N ASP A 194 -15.51 -17.06 -12.27
CA ASP A 194 -15.95 -15.67 -12.15
C ASP A 194 -15.57 -15.10 -10.79
N GLU A 195 -14.52 -14.28 -10.75
CA GLU A 195 -13.99 -13.67 -9.53
C GLU A 195 -15.02 -12.75 -8.85
N SER A 196 -15.85 -12.03 -9.61
CA SER A 196 -16.87 -11.15 -9.03
C SER A 196 -17.90 -11.95 -8.24
N ARG A 197 -18.35 -13.07 -8.79
CA ARG A 197 -19.27 -13.99 -8.09
C ARG A 197 -18.61 -14.67 -6.88
N ALA A 198 -17.33 -15.03 -7.00
CA ALA A 198 -16.59 -15.60 -5.89
C ALA A 198 -16.41 -14.58 -4.77
N PHE A 199 -16.10 -13.32 -5.09
CA PHE A 199 -16.05 -12.24 -4.11
C PHE A 199 -17.38 -12.02 -3.41
N ASP A 200 -18.52 -12.12 -4.12
CA ASP A 200 -19.84 -11.99 -3.49
C ASP A 200 -20.06 -13.05 -2.41
N GLN A 201 -19.63 -14.31 -2.64
CA GLN A 201 -19.70 -15.37 -1.61
C GLN A 201 -18.72 -15.09 -0.45
N ILE A 202 -17.48 -14.74 -0.76
CA ILE A 202 -16.45 -14.37 0.23
C ILE A 202 -16.92 -13.22 1.12
N ILE A 203 -17.56 -12.20 0.54
CA ILE A 203 -18.14 -11.06 1.27
C ILE A 203 -19.30 -11.50 2.15
N SER A 204 -20.19 -12.33 1.61
CA SER A 204 -21.32 -12.90 2.37
C SER A 204 -20.87 -13.67 3.61
N ASP A 205 -19.75 -14.37 3.50
CA ASP A 205 -19.15 -15.15 4.59
C ASP A 205 -18.24 -14.30 5.53
N GLY A 206 -18.09 -13.01 5.26
CA GLY A 206 -17.24 -12.11 6.06
C GLY A 206 -15.75 -12.33 5.87
N LEU A 207 -15.31 -12.97 4.79
CA LEU A 207 -13.93 -13.38 4.55
C LEU A 207 -13.16 -12.42 3.62
N PHE A 208 -13.74 -11.30 3.21
CA PHE A 208 -13.08 -10.36 2.28
C PHE A 208 -11.67 -9.94 2.74
N PRO A 209 -11.41 -9.61 4.02
CA PRO A 209 -10.07 -9.25 4.48
C PRO A 209 -9.01 -10.34 4.29
N VAL A 210 -9.43 -11.61 4.22
CA VAL A 210 -8.52 -12.76 4.01
C VAL A 210 -8.18 -12.91 2.53
N PHE A 211 -9.14 -12.66 1.64
CA PHE A 211 -9.01 -12.91 0.19
C PHE A 211 -8.86 -11.64 -0.65
N SER A 212 -8.82 -10.45 -0.03
CA SER A 212 -8.48 -9.22 -0.75
C SER A 212 -7.14 -9.36 -1.47
N ASN A 213 -7.00 -8.74 -2.65
CA ASN A 213 -5.80 -8.96 -3.47
C ASN A 213 -4.55 -8.29 -2.91
N SER A 214 -4.70 -7.20 -2.15
CA SER A 214 -3.58 -6.48 -1.56
C SER A 214 -3.97 -5.71 -0.30
N PHE A 215 -2.96 -5.27 0.43
CA PHE A 215 -3.09 -4.46 1.64
C PHE A 215 -2.35 -3.12 1.48
N LEU A 216 -2.93 -2.09 2.08
CA LEU A 216 -2.23 -0.88 2.50
C LEU A 216 -2.38 -0.80 4.01
N VAL A 217 -1.28 -0.73 4.73
CA VAL A 217 -1.29 -0.68 6.20
C VAL A 217 -0.66 0.61 6.68
N VAL A 218 -1.34 1.29 7.60
CA VAL A 218 -0.79 2.41 8.36
C VAL A 218 -0.45 1.89 9.75
N ALA A 219 0.83 1.90 10.11
CA ALA A 219 1.31 1.36 11.38
C ALA A 219 2.02 2.44 12.20
N GLN A 220 1.86 2.38 13.53
CA GLN A 220 2.45 3.33 14.48
C GLN A 220 2.78 2.65 15.81
N ILE A 221 3.66 3.28 16.59
CA ILE A 221 4.12 2.75 17.88
C ILE A 221 2.99 2.82 18.92
N GLN A 222 2.33 3.96 19.01
CA GLN A 222 1.25 4.23 19.96
C GLN A 222 0.05 4.81 19.23
N GLU A 223 -1.13 4.50 19.72
CA GLU A 223 -2.35 5.12 19.20
C GLU A 223 -2.33 6.61 19.56
N GLU A 224 -2.20 7.46 18.54
CA GLU A 224 -2.42 8.89 18.73
C GLU A 224 -3.92 9.19 18.84
N LYS A 225 -4.23 10.38 19.35
CA LYS A 225 -5.62 10.88 19.33
C LYS A 225 -6.15 10.75 17.91
N LYS A 226 -7.26 10.03 17.78
CA LYS A 226 -7.94 9.87 16.49
C LYS A 226 -8.22 11.24 15.90
N GLU A 227 -7.93 11.40 14.62
CA GLU A 227 -8.38 12.59 13.89
C GLU A 227 -9.90 12.72 14.07
N GLU A 228 -10.41 13.93 14.22
CA GLU A 228 -11.88 14.18 14.37
C GLU A 228 -12.69 13.44 13.29
N LYS A 229 -12.11 13.27 12.10
CA LYS A 229 -12.70 12.50 10.99
C LYS A 229 -11.62 11.77 10.24
N ARG A 230 -11.70 10.44 10.17
CA ARG A 230 -10.81 9.60 9.37
C ARG A 230 -11.50 9.06 8.13
N THR A 231 -10.77 8.92 7.05
CA THR A 231 -11.29 8.33 5.81
C THR A 231 -11.25 6.80 5.93
N VAL A 232 -12.42 6.18 5.85
CA VAL A 232 -12.60 4.72 5.95
C VAL A 232 -12.86 4.04 4.61
N PHE A 233 -13.16 4.84 3.59
CA PHE A 233 -13.42 4.38 2.23
C PHE A 233 -13.12 5.48 1.23
N SER A 234 -12.56 5.11 0.06
CA SER A 234 -12.39 6.02 -1.07
C SER A 234 -12.73 5.30 -2.38
N LYS A 235 -13.48 5.96 -3.25
CA LYS A 235 -13.74 5.50 -4.62
C LYS A 235 -13.31 6.57 -5.63
N TYR A 236 -12.53 6.17 -6.61
CA TYR A 236 -12.09 7.01 -7.71
C TYR A 236 -12.98 6.77 -8.92
N SER A 237 -13.58 7.82 -9.44
CA SER A 237 -14.39 7.82 -10.68
C SER A 237 -13.66 8.64 -11.73
N ASN A 238 -12.63 8.05 -12.32
CA ASN A 238 -11.72 8.66 -13.31
C ASN A 238 -11.95 8.15 -14.74
N GLU A 239 -12.95 7.30 -14.97
CA GLU A 239 -13.36 6.82 -16.29
C GLU A 239 -14.08 7.91 -17.15
N ARG A 240 -14.15 9.12 -16.59
CA ARG A 240 -14.77 10.30 -17.21
C ARG A 240 -13.68 11.25 -17.68
N SER A 241 -14.06 12.27 -18.47
CA SER A 241 -13.12 13.36 -18.77
C SER A 241 -12.63 14.00 -17.46
N GLU A 242 -11.41 14.51 -17.46
CA GLU A 242 -10.71 15.08 -16.28
C GLU A 242 -11.58 16.08 -15.49
N ARG A 243 -12.35 16.90 -16.19
CA ARG A 243 -13.28 17.87 -15.59
C ARG A 243 -14.33 17.23 -14.66
N PHE A 244 -14.68 15.96 -14.88
CA PHE A 244 -15.71 15.25 -14.14
C PHE A 244 -15.14 14.10 -13.30
N ALA A 245 -13.81 13.92 -13.31
CA ALA A 245 -13.16 12.92 -12.49
C ALA A 245 -13.21 13.33 -11.01
N ILE A 246 -13.81 12.50 -10.18
CA ILE A 246 -14.02 12.75 -8.75
C ILE A 246 -13.55 11.59 -7.91
N ARG A 247 -13.06 11.91 -6.72
CA ARG A 247 -12.89 10.96 -5.62
C ARG A 247 -14.04 11.16 -4.62
N THR A 248 -14.68 10.07 -4.23
CA THR A 248 -15.69 10.06 -3.17
C THR A 248 -15.09 9.37 -1.96
N ASP A 249 -14.94 10.09 -0.85
CA ASP A 249 -14.49 9.58 0.42
C ASP A 249 -15.68 9.39 1.36
N ILE A 250 -15.70 8.30 2.11
CA ILE A 250 -16.51 8.17 3.32
C ILE A 250 -15.59 8.41 4.51
N GLN A 251 -15.92 9.42 5.28
CA GLN A 251 -15.23 9.76 6.51
C GLN A 251 -16.09 9.32 7.71
N MET A 252 -15.43 8.88 8.77
CA MET A 252 -16.09 8.50 10.02
C MET A 252 -15.52 9.32 11.17
N ASP A 253 -16.40 9.85 12.03
CA ASP A 253 -16.02 10.54 13.26
C ASP A 253 -15.85 9.55 14.43
N GLU A 254 -15.42 10.06 15.60
CA GLU A 254 -15.25 9.27 16.82
C GLU A 254 -16.56 8.62 17.33
N SER A 255 -17.70 9.19 17.00
CA SER A 255 -19.02 8.66 17.33
C SER A 255 -19.51 7.59 16.35
N GLY A 256 -18.75 7.29 15.29
CA GLY A 256 -19.12 6.34 14.25
C GLY A 256 -20.05 6.91 13.18
N ASN A 257 -20.35 8.22 13.19
CA ASN A 257 -21.13 8.84 12.13
C ASN A 257 -20.34 8.90 10.84
N ARG A 258 -21.00 8.63 9.72
CA ARG A 258 -20.38 8.58 8.39
C ARG A 258 -20.77 9.80 7.56
N PHE A 259 -19.79 10.40 6.90
CA PHE A 259 -19.93 11.58 6.05
C PHE A 259 -19.36 11.31 4.67
N ALA A 260 -20.13 11.60 3.62
CA ALA A 260 -19.64 11.52 2.26
C ALA A 260 -19.00 12.86 1.85
N ARG A 261 -17.77 12.80 1.34
CA ARG A 261 -17.02 13.93 0.78
C ARG A 261 -16.67 13.65 -0.68
N LYS A 262 -16.98 14.59 -1.58
CA LYS A 262 -16.55 14.52 -2.98
C LYS A 262 -15.46 15.54 -3.24
N VAL A 263 -14.40 15.10 -3.91
CA VAL A 263 -13.23 15.91 -4.24
C VAL A 263 -12.94 15.75 -5.72
N ALA A 264 -12.72 16.84 -6.44
CA ALA A 264 -12.24 16.78 -7.83
C ALA A 264 -10.85 16.13 -7.86
N CYS A 265 -10.63 15.15 -8.76
CA CYS A 265 -9.32 14.54 -8.94
C CYS A 265 -8.33 15.52 -9.56
N TYR A 266 -8.82 16.40 -10.44
CA TYR A 266 -8.07 17.44 -11.11
C TYR A 266 -8.73 18.81 -10.80
N PRO A 267 -8.25 19.51 -9.74
CA PRO A 267 -8.77 20.85 -9.44
C PRO A 267 -8.45 21.81 -10.58
N GLU A 268 -9.44 22.58 -11.00
CA GLU A 268 -9.29 23.61 -12.07
C GLU A 268 -8.16 24.58 -11.67
N GLY A 269 -7.19 24.78 -12.55
CA GLY A 269 -6.14 25.79 -12.39
C GLY A 269 -4.70 25.25 -12.29
N LYS A 270 -4.44 23.98 -12.54
CA LYS A 270 -3.09 23.46 -12.79
C LYS A 270 -3.02 22.99 -14.26
N GLU A 271 -2.84 23.95 -15.19
CA GLU A 271 -2.25 23.68 -16.50
C GLU A 271 -0.73 23.52 -16.35
#